data_36241c5127b39a30af2a4bcdb5941f9d
#
_entry.id   36241c5127b39a30af2a4bcdb5941f9d
#
_cell.length_a   1.000
_cell.length_b   1.000
_cell.length_c   1.000
_cell.angle_alpha   90.00
_cell.angle_beta   90.00
_cell.angle_gamma   90.00
#
_symmetry.space_group_name_H-M   'P 1'
#
loop_
_entity.id
_entity.type
_entity.pdbx_description
1 polymer ?
#
loop_
_entity_poly.entity_id
_entity_poly.type
_entity_poly.pdbx_seq_one_letter_code
_entity_poly.pdbx_strand_id
1 'polypeptide(L)'
;QRQNELLTADYDLKTHLADQEAETLLVQDVDQALARALEGMCDLLSSLPPLTDESSSHERYRMLQRAKMLVAYCKRKGSLTLAQHGESGFDRDRIQLIANELASDLRTIDVDCASIIAIRRPMHASTVSALYDCVYDFAFFAYTTDHPALMYHLGDHDRCSVELRAALFSNDDADLSQTPAAQELESALQGRNVAYRL
;
A
#
# COMPACT_ATOMS: atom_id res chain seq x y z
N GLN A 1 -28.06 15.02 -44.98
CA GLN A 1 -27.07 13.91 -44.93
C GLN A 1 -25.73 14.42 -44.45
N ARG A 2 -25.08 15.35 -45.13
CA ARG A 2 -23.75 15.89 -44.82
C ARG A 2 -23.62 16.52 -43.42
N GLN A 3 -24.69 17.14 -42.89
CA GLN A 3 -24.72 17.71 -41.54
C GLN A 3 -24.75 16.64 -40.44
N ASN A 4 -25.44 15.54 -40.67
CA ASN A 4 -25.44 14.40 -39.73
C ASN A 4 -24.10 13.69 -39.70
N GLU A 5 -23.45 13.53 -40.86
CA GLU A 5 -22.09 12.96 -40.98
C GLU A 5 -21.06 13.80 -40.22
N LEU A 6 -21.13 15.12 -40.28
CA LEU A 6 -20.26 16.07 -39.55
C LEU A 6 -20.52 15.98 -38.04
N LEU A 7 -21.78 15.91 -37.60
CA LEU A 7 -22.13 15.78 -36.19
C LEU A 7 -21.65 14.45 -35.59
N THR A 8 -21.78 13.35 -36.35
CA THR A 8 -21.27 12.04 -35.91
C THR A 8 -19.75 12.06 -35.79
N ALA A 9 -19.04 12.62 -36.78
CA ALA A 9 -17.59 12.73 -36.74
C ALA A 9 -17.08 13.62 -35.56
N ASP A 10 -17.79 14.73 -35.26
CA ASP A 10 -17.46 15.59 -34.11
C ASP A 10 -17.70 14.87 -32.77
N TYR A 11 -18.79 14.11 -32.68
CA TYR A 11 -19.09 13.29 -31.50
C TYR A 11 -18.01 12.20 -31.30
N ASP A 12 -17.66 11.47 -32.35
CA ASP A 12 -16.66 10.42 -32.28
C ASP A 12 -15.29 10.99 -31.91
N LEU A 13 -14.91 12.15 -32.45
CA LEU A 13 -13.67 12.83 -32.09
C LEU A 13 -13.67 13.27 -30.61
N LYS A 14 -14.76 13.85 -30.11
CA LYS A 14 -14.87 14.26 -28.70
C LYS A 14 -14.80 13.07 -27.77
N THR A 15 -15.44 11.94 -28.12
CA THR A 15 -15.38 10.71 -27.33
C THR A 15 -13.96 10.19 -27.29
N HIS A 16 -13.28 10.14 -28.43
CA HIS A 16 -11.89 9.69 -28.49
C HIS A 16 -10.92 10.56 -27.69
N LEU A 17 -11.09 11.90 -27.74
CA LEU A 17 -10.30 12.81 -26.93
C LEU A 17 -10.55 12.63 -25.43
N ALA A 18 -11.81 12.45 -25.02
CA ALA A 18 -12.14 12.19 -23.62
C ALA A 18 -11.54 10.85 -23.11
N ASP A 19 -11.54 9.82 -23.94
CA ASP A 19 -10.92 8.53 -23.63
C ASP A 19 -9.39 8.66 -23.47
N GLN A 20 -8.73 9.43 -24.35
CA GLN A 20 -7.29 9.69 -24.25
C GLN A 20 -6.92 10.52 -23.01
N GLU A 21 -7.74 11.54 -22.67
CA GLU A 21 -7.55 12.32 -21.45
C GLU A 21 -7.70 11.45 -20.19
N ALA A 22 -8.71 10.57 -20.16
CA ALA A 22 -8.94 9.64 -19.06
C ALA A 22 -7.77 8.66 -18.90
N GLU A 23 -7.26 8.10 -20.00
CA GLU A 23 -6.09 7.22 -20.01
C GLU A 23 -4.82 7.93 -19.49
N THR A 24 -4.61 9.17 -19.92
CA THR A 24 -3.48 9.99 -19.49
C THR A 24 -3.53 10.26 -17.97
N LEU A 25 -4.70 10.64 -17.45
CA LEU A 25 -4.90 10.86 -16.02
C LEU A 25 -4.67 9.58 -15.22
N LEU A 26 -5.16 8.44 -15.71
CA LEU A 26 -4.94 7.14 -15.07
C LEU A 26 -3.46 6.80 -14.95
N VAL A 27 -2.68 6.99 -16.01
CA VAL A 27 -1.22 6.76 -16.00
C VAL A 27 -0.55 7.69 -14.99
N GLN A 28 -0.90 8.97 -14.98
CA GLN A 28 -0.34 9.95 -14.04
C GLN A 28 -0.64 9.56 -12.57
N ASP A 29 -1.86 9.12 -12.27
CA ASP A 29 -2.26 8.70 -10.92
C ASP A 29 -1.48 7.47 -10.46
N VAL A 30 -1.26 6.50 -11.35
CA VAL A 30 -0.44 5.31 -11.06
C VAL A 30 1.02 5.71 -10.82
N ASP A 31 1.59 6.53 -11.69
CA ASP A 31 2.97 7.00 -11.55
C ASP A 31 3.17 7.76 -10.23
N GLN A 32 2.26 8.67 -9.88
CA GLN A 32 2.32 9.42 -8.64
C GLN A 32 2.18 8.52 -7.40
N ALA A 33 1.29 7.53 -7.46
CA ALA A 33 1.06 6.59 -6.35
C ALA A 33 2.28 5.70 -6.08
N LEU A 34 3.06 5.37 -7.11
CA LEU A 34 4.21 4.47 -7.02
C LEU A 34 5.56 5.20 -6.89
N ALA A 35 5.65 6.48 -7.24
CA ALA A 35 6.91 7.22 -7.35
C ALA A 35 7.81 7.06 -6.11
N ARG A 36 7.29 7.31 -4.90
CA ARG A 36 8.06 7.23 -3.65
C ARG A 36 8.60 5.82 -3.38
N ALA A 37 7.80 4.79 -3.65
CA ALA A 37 8.22 3.41 -3.42
C ALA A 37 9.29 2.98 -4.43
N LEU A 38 9.18 3.44 -5.68
CA LEU A 38 10.17 3.18 -6.72
C LEU A 38 11.48 3.93 -6.44
N GLU A 39 11.43 5.19 -6.01
CA GLU A 39 12.60 5.95 -5.56
C GLU A 39 13.30 5.23 -4.40
N GLY A 40 12.56 4.88 -3.34
CA GLY A 40 13.10 4.14 -2.21
C GLY A 40 13.72 2.79 -2.59
N MET A 41 13.14 2.10 -3.58
CA MET A 41 13.72 0.86 -4.10
C MET A 41 15.02 1.11 -4.88
N CYS A 42 15.08 2.15 -5.70
CA CYS A 42 16.29 2.55 -6.41
C CYS A 42 17.42 2.90 -5.44
N ASP A 43 17.12 3.66 -4.38
CA ASP A 43 18.09 4.03 -3.35
C ASP A 43 18.62 2.80 -2.61
N LEU A 44 17.75 1.87 -2.21
CA LEU A 44 18.13 0.62 -1.59
C LEU A 44 19.06 -0.21 -2.48
N LEU A 45 18.71 -0.38 -3.76
CA LEU A 45 19.48 -1.18 -4.69
C LEU A 45 20.83 -0.54 -5.02
N SER A 46 20.89 0.80 -5.08
CA SER A 46 22.11 1.56 -5.36
C SER A 46 23.09 1.55 -4.18
N SER A 47 22.56 1.42 -2.94
CA SER A 47 23.36 1.40 -1.70
C SER A 47 23.68 -0.01 -1.20
N LEU A 48 23.40 -1.06 -1.98
CA LEU A 48 23.70 -2.44 -1.57
C LEU A 48 25.19 -2.63 -1.28
N PRO A 49 25.58 -3.10 -0.07
CA PRO A 49 26.98 -3.34 0.28
C PRO A 49 27.58 -4.46 -0.58
N PRO A 50 28.89 -4.42 -0.85
CA PRO A 50 29.58 -5.49 -1.56
C PRO A 50 29.59 -6.77 -0.71
N LEU A 51 29.65 -7.93 -1.36
CA LEU A 51 29.77 -9.23 -0.70
C LEU A 51 31.23 -9.48 -0.26
N THR A 52 31.71 -8.80 0.77
CA THR A 52 33.08 -8.88 1.24
C THR A 52 33.29 -9.70 2.51
N ASP A 53 32.27 -9.72 3.39
CA ASP A 53 32.32 -10.42 4.67
C ASP A 53 30.89 -10.84 5.12
N GLU A 54 30.79 -11.51 6.26
CA GLU A 54 29.53 -12.04 6.79
C GLU A 54 28.57 -10.90 7.24
N SER A 55 29.12 -9.82 7.79
CA SER A 55 28.34 -8.64 8.21
C SER A 55 27.70 -7.95 7.02
N SER A 56 28.47 -7.70 5.96
CA SER A 56 27.96 -7.14 4.69
C SER A 56 26.89 -8.02 4.05
N SER A 57 27.04 -9.35 4.17
CA SER A 57 26.06 -10.32 3.67
C SER A 57 24.72 -10.22 4.39
N HIS A 58 24.74 -10.05 5.72
CA HIS A 58 23.52 -9.91 6.52
C HIS A 58 22.81 -8.58 6.21
N GLU A 59 23.55 -7.48 6.18
CA GLU A 59 23.01 -6.17 5.81
C GLU A 59 22.41 -6.19 4.40
N ARG A 60 23.13 -6.74 3.43
CA ARG A 60 22.63 -6.92 2.06
C ARG A 60 21.36 -7.74 2.02
N TYR A 61 21.26 -8.82 2.79
CA TYR A 61 20.05 -9.63 2.89
C TYR A 61 18.86 -8.81 3.39
N ARG A 62 19.03 -8.04 4.47
CA ARG A 62 17.99 -7.16 5.00
C ARG A 62 17.53 -6.12 3.98
N MET A 63 18.44 -5.50 3.26
CA MET A 63 18.09 -4.52 2.21
C MET A 63 17.31 -5.16 1.07
N LEU A 64 17.68 -6.38 0.65
CA LEU A 64 16.94 -7.12 -0.38
C LEU A 64 15.52 -7.52 0.10
N GLN A 65 15.36 -7.90 1.36
CA GLN A 65 14.03 -8.16 1.94
C GLN A 65 13.18 -6.89 1.94
N ARG A 66 13.76 -5.75 2.30
CA ARG A 66 13.10 -4.45 2.21
C ARG A 66 12.69 -4.10 0.77
N ALA A 67 13.53 -4.35 -0.21
CA ALA A 67 13.20 -4.18 -1.61
C ALA A 67 12.03 -5.10 -2.05
N LYS A 68 11.99 -6.37 -1.59
CA LYS A 68 10.86 -7.28 -1.82
C LYS A 68 9.54 -6.71 -1.30
N MET A 69 9.53 -6.13 -0.09
CA MET A 69 8.34 -5.47 0.46
C MET A 69 7.87 -4.34 -0.46
N LEU A 70 8.78 -3.48 -0.91
CA LEU A 70 8.44 -2.38 -1.82
C LEU A 70 7.86 -2.87 -3.15
N VAL A 71 8.40 -3.96 -3.70
CA VAL A 71 7.83 -4.58 -4.93
C VAL A 71 6.41 -5.09 -4.69
N ALA A 72 6.16 -5.79 -3.58
CA ALA A 72 4.83 -6.27 -3.21
C ALA A 72 3.85 -5.09 -3.03
N TYR A 73 4.30 -4.03 -2.35
CA TYR A 73 3.53 -2.80 -2.20
C TYR A 73 3.17 -2.19 -3.55
N CYS A 74 4.16 -1.96 -4.43
CA CYS A 74 3.94 -1.35 -5.75
C CYS A 74 2.92 -2.15 -6.57
N LYS A 75 3.06 -3.48 -6.59
CA LYS A 75 2.12 -4.36 -7.29
C LYS A 75 0.68 -4.15 -6.82
N ARG A 76 0.46 -4.15 -5.52
CA ARG A 76 -0.88 -4.00 -4.95
C ARG A 76 -1.38 -2.57 -5.05
N LYS A 77 -0.53 -1.58 -4.75
CA LYS A 77 -0.88 -0.17 -4.85
C LYS A 77 -1.30 0.21 -6.27
N GLY A 78 -0.55 -0.22 -7.28
CA GLY A 78 -0.92 -0.02 -8.68
C GLY A 78 -2.30 -0.61 -9.00
N SER A 79 -2.58 -1.85 -8.57
CA SER A 79 -3.89 -2.47 -8.77
C SER A 79 -5.03 -1.72 -8.06
N LEU A 80 -4.79 -1.18 -6.86
CA LEU A 80 -5.78 -0.39 -6.12
C LEU A 80 -6.01 0.98 -6.77
N THR A 81 -4.96 1.62 -7.27
CA THR A 81 -5.07 2.89 -8.00
C THR A 81 -5.87 2.72 -9.29
N LEU A 82 -5.59 1.67 -10.06
CA LEU A 82 -6.40 1.32 -11.24
C LEU A 82 -7.88 1.09 -10.88
N ALA A 83 -8.15 0.43 -9.78
CA ALA A 83 -9.51 0.16 -9.33
C ALA A 83 -10.28 1.42 -8.88
N GLN A 84 -9.59 2.53 -8.56
CA GLN A 84 -10.24 3.81 -8.21
C GLN A 84 -10.97 4.45 -9.41
N HIS A 85 -10.53 4.15 -10.62
CA HIS A 85 -11.15 4.62 -11.85
C HIS A 85 -12.33 3.72 -12.32
N GLY A 86 -12.55 2.60 -11.62
CA GLY A 86 -13.67 1.70 -11.85
C GLY A 86 -14.80 1.90 -10.82
N GLU A 87 -16.02 1.55 -11.18
CA GLU A 87 -17.18 1.67 -10.28
C GLU A 87 -17.30 0.53 -9.24
N SER A 88 -16.36 -0.42 -9.22
CA SER A 88 -16.44 -1.61 -8.39
C SER A 88 -16.03 -1.33 -6.94
N GLY A 89 -16.99 -1.48 -6.01
CA GLY A 89 -16.70 -1.52 -4.58
C GLY A 89 -15.90 -2.77 -4.18
N PHE A 90 -15.18 -2.67 -3.06
CA PHE A 90 -14.48 -3.78 -2.43
C PHE A 90 -15.34 -4.33 -1.30
N ASP A 91 -15.86 -5.53 -1.50
CA ASP A 91 -16.54 -6.28 -0.45
C ASP A 91 -15.53 -6.89 0.54
N ARG A 92 -16.07 -7.51 1.59
CA ARG A 92 -15.27 -8.16 2.62
C ARG A 92 -14.33 -9.22 2.05
N ASP A 93 -14.78 -10.02 1.09
CA ASP A 93 -14.01 -11.16 0.57
C ASP A 93 -12.82 -10.68 -0.25
N ARG A 94 -12.99 -9.64 -1.07
CA ARG A 94 -11.89 -9.00 -1.80
C ARG A 94 -10.87 -8.36 -0.86
N ILE A 95 -11.31 -7.72 0.23
CA ILE A 95 -10.41 -7.13 1.22
C ILE A 95 -9.68 -8.23 1.99
N GLN A 96 -10.37 -9.33 2.35
CA GLN A 96 -9.74 -10.48 2.99
C GLN A 96 -8.68 -11.11 2.09
N LEU A 97 -8.91 -11.17 0.77
CA LEU A 97 -7.91 -11.65 -0.18
C LEU A 97 -6.66 -10.78 -0.18
N ILE A 98 -6.83 -9.44 -0.22
CA ILE A 98 -5.71 -8.49 -0.13
C ILE A 98 -4.93 -8.67 1.18
N ALA A 99 -5.63 -8.83 2.29
CA ALA A 99 -5.04 -9.06 3.60
C ALA A 99 -4.23 -10.38 3.67
N ASN A 100 -4.76 -11.44 3.07
CA ASN A 100 -4.09 -12.75 3.02
C ASN A 100 -2.83 -12.70 2.13
N GLU A 101 -2.88 -11.99 1.00
CA GLU A 101 -1.71 -11.78 0.15
C GLU A 101 -0.62 -10.99 0.87
N LEU A 102 -0.98 -9.90 1.57
CA LEU A 102 -0.04 -9.13 2.37
C LEU A 102 0.60 -10.01 3.46
N ALA A 103 -0.19 -10.80 4.19
CA ALA A 103 0.32 -11.73 5.21
C ALA A 103 1.28 -12.77 4.60
N SER A 104 1.00 -13.25 3.39
CA SER A 104 1.89 -14.15 2.66
C SER A 104 3.20 -13.47 2.26
N ASP A 105 3.15 -12.24 1.76
CA ASP A 105 4.34 -11.47 1.38
C ASP A 105 5.21 -11.17 2.61
N LEU A 106 4.62 -10.75 3.73
CA LEU A 106 5.32 -10.46 4.98
C LEU A 106 6.00 -11.70 5.57
N ARG A 107 5.37 -12.87 5.48
CA ARG A 107 5.98 -14.12 5.94
C ARG A 107 7.27 -14.47 5.17
N THR A 108 7.41 -14.03 3.92
CA THR A 108 8.64 -14.24 3.13
C THR A 108 9.82 -13.43 3.60
N ILE A 109 9.61 -12.49 4.53
CA ILE A 109 10.61 -11.63 5.15
C ILE A 109 10.63 -11.78 6.67
N ASP A 110 10.16 -12.91 7.18
CA ASP A 110 10.16 -13.27 8.60
C ASP A 110 9.31 -12.34 9.50
N VAL A 111 8.24 -11.75 8.93
CA VAL A 111 7.22 -11.01 9.68
C VAL A 111 5.94 -11.83 9.74
N ASP A 112 5.58 -12.32 10.92
CA ASP A 112 4.28 -12.97 11.11
C ASP A 112 3.16 -11.93 11.03
N CYS A 113 2.13 -12.23 10.24
CA CYS A 113 1.01 -11.31 10.07
C CYS A 113 -0.33 -12.03 10.14
N ALA A 114 -1.24 -11.48 10.94
CA ALA A 114 -2.62 -11.93 11.06
C ALA A 114 -3.58 -10.76 10.87
N SER A 115 -4.72 -11.01 10.23
CA SER A 115 -5.75 -9.99 9.98
C SER A 115 -7.14 -10.49 10.35
N ILE A 116 -7.97 -9.57 10.85
CA ILE A 116 -9.41 -9.77 11.10
C ILE A 116 -10.15 -8.71 10.30
N ILE A 117 -10.93 -9.14 9.31
CA ILE A 117 -11.74 -8.24 8.47
C ILE A 117 -13.21 -8.36 8.88
N ALA A 118 -13.73 -7.34 9.55
CA ALA A 118 -15.07 -7.30 10.14
C ALA A 118 -15.96 -6.20 9.54
N ILE A 119 -15.76 -5.86 8.28
CA ILE A 119 -16.57 -4.91 7.54
C ILE A 119 -17.87 -5.57 7.03
N ARG A 120 -18.95 -4.79 6.98
CA ARG A 120 -20.28 -5.24 6.55
C ARG A 120 -20.71 -4.63 5.22
N ARG A 121 -20.06 -3.55 4.80
CA ARG A 121 -20.41 -2.79 3.59
C ARG A 121 -19.23 -2.77 2.63
N PRO A 122 -19.50 -2.81 1.33
CA PRO A 122 -18.44 -2.57 0.35
C PRO A 122 -17.79 -1.20 0.57
N MET A 123 -16.49 -1.13 0.42
CA MET A 123 -15.72 0.10 0.52
C MET A 123 -15.30 0.59 -0.85
N HIS A 124 -15.16 1.90 -0.98
CA HIS A 124 -14.60 2.50 -2.19
C HIS A 124 -13.11 2.18 -2.30
N ALA A 125 -12.60 2.02 -3.53
CA ALA A 125 -11.21 1.67 -3.78
C ALA A 125 -10.20 2.65 -3.15
N SER A 126 -10.52 3.94 -3.11
CA SER A 126 -9.68 4.95 -2.46
C SER A 126 -9.54 4.73 -0.95
N THR A 127 -10.62 4.31 -0.28
CA THR A 127 -10.59 3.97 1.15
C THR A 127 -9.74 2.72 1.39
N VAL A 128 -9.92 1.68 0.56
CA VAL A 128 -9.11 0.45 0.65
C VAL A 128 -7.64 0.75 0.39
N SER A 129 -7.33 1.61 -0.59
CA SER A 129 -5.97 2.05 -0.89
C SER A 129 -5.32 2.79 0.28
N ALA A 130 -6.04 3.73 0.93
CA ALA A 130 -5.53 4.45 2.09
C ALA A 130 -5.29 3.52 3.30
N LEU A 131 -6.20 2.59 3.55
CA LEU A 131 -6.03 1.58 4.62
C LEU A 131 -4.86 0.65 4.33
N TYR A 132 -4.69 0.23 3.07
CA TYR A 132 -3.55 -0.58 2.66
C TYR A 132 -2.22 0.15 2.89
N ASP A 133 -2.15 1.45 2.59
CA ASP A 133 -0.98 2.28 2.88
C ASP A 133 -0.66 2.27 4.38
N CYS A 134 -1.67 2.46 5.25
CA CYS A 134 -1.47 2.43 6.69
C CYS A 134 -0.98 1.05 7.19
N VAL A 135 -1.59 -0.04 6.73
CA VAL A 135 -1.14 -1.39 7.12
C VAL A 135 0.28 -1.66 6.64
N TYR A 136 0.63 -1.16 5.46
CA TYR A 136 1.99 -1.29 4.93
C TYR A 136 3.02 -0.49 5.76
N ASP A 137 2.68 0.73 6.20
CA ASP A 137 3.53 1.52 7.09
C ASP A 137 3.77 0.77 8.42
N PHE A 138 2.74 0.14 9.01
CA PHE A 138 2.89 -0.74 10.17
C PHE A 138 3.75 -1.97 9.88
N ALA A 139 3.58 -2.60 8.72
CA ALA A 139 4.39 -3.76 8.32
C ALA A 139 5.87 -3.37 8.15
N PHE A 140 6.12 -2.18 7.64
CA PHE A 140 7.46 -1.63 7.49
C PHE A 140 8.11 -1.34 8.86
N PHE A 141 7.33 -0.79 9.79
CA PHE A 141 7.76 -0.63 11.18
C PHE A 141 8.04 -1.98 11.84
N ALA A 142 7.14 -2.96 11.68
CA ALA A 142 7.33 -4.31 12.21
C ALA A 142 8.66 -4.93 11.77
N TYR A 143 9.01 -4.77 10.50
CA TYR A 143 10.27 -5.30 9.96
C TYR A 143 11.54 -4.74 10.63
N THR A 144 11.45 -3.62 11.33
CA THR A 144 12.58 -3.03 12.07
C THR A 144 12.80 -3.65 13.46
N THR A 145 11.88 -4.49 13.94
CA THR A 145 11.91 -5.10 15.28
C THR A 145 12.38 -6.55 15.24
N ASP A 146 12.69 -7.12 16.38
CA ASP A 146 13.13 -8.52 16.51
C ASP A 146 11.94 -9.46 16.61
N HIS A 147 11.93 -10.52 15.77
CA HIS A 147 10.83 -11.51 15.69
C HIS A 147 9.44 -10.86 15.68
N PRO A 148 9.14 -10.02 14.70
CA PRO A 148 7.92 -9.24 14.69
C PRO A 148 6.70 -10.07 14.36
N ALA A 149 5.60 -9.81 15.10
CA ALA A 149 4.27 -10.30 14.75
C ALA A 149 3.30 -9.11 14.68
N LEU A 150 2.76 -8.86 13.50
CA LEU A 150 1.79 -7.81 13.22
C LEU A 150 0.38 -8.41 13.23
N MET A 151 -0.49 -7.88 14.06
CA MET A 151 -1.91 -8.19 14.00
C MET A 151 -2.71 -6.93 13.72
N TYR A 152 -3.65 -6.98 12.77
CA TYR A 152 -4.55 -5.87 12.55
C TYR A 152 -6.01 -6.30 12.39
N HIS A 153 -6.90 -5.41 12.81
CA HIS A 153 -8.33 -5.54 12.70
C HIS A 153 -8.88 -4.37 11.91
N LEU A 154 -9.66 -4.66 10.87
CA LEU A 154 -10.38 -3.69 10.07
C LEU A 154 -11.88 -3.90 10.27
N GLY A 155 -12.57 -2.89 10.79
CA GLY A 155 -14.01 -2.97 11.07
C GLY A 155 -14.74 -1.67 10.82
N ASP A 156 -16.07 -1.76 10.77
CA ASP A 156 -16.92 -0.56 10.76
C ASP A 156 -16.84 0.13 12.11
N HIS A 157 -16.50 1.42 12.13
CA HIS A 157 -16.55 2.25 13.33
C HIS A 157 -17.96 2.81 13.53
N ASP A 158 -18.53 3.39 12.46
CA ASP A 158 -19.91 3.87 12.43
C ASP A 158 -20.53 3.67 11.02
N ARG A 159 -21.63 4.40 10.73
CA ARG A 159 -22.31 4.31 9.43
C ARG A 159 -21.50 4.84 8.25
N CYS A 160 -20.50 5.69 8.49
CA CYS A 160 -19.76 6.39 7.44
C CYS A 160 -18.26 6.20 7.52
N SER A 161 -17.74 5.63 8.62
CA SER A 161 -16.31 5.46 8.86
C SER A 161 -15.93 4.01 9.14
N VAL A 162 -14.66 3.71 8.89
CA VAL A 162 -14.02 2.43 9.18
C VAL A 162 -12.84 2.67 10.12
N GLU A 163 -12.52 1.69 10.93
CA GLU A 163 -11.41 1.73 11.88
C GLU A 163 -10.43 0.62 11.58
N LEU A 164 -9.15 1.00 11.47
CA LEU A 164 -8.02 0.09 11.44
C LEU A 164 -7.34 0.12 12.81
N ARG A 165 -7.28 -1.02 13.47
CA ARG A 165 -6.49 -1.23 14.70
C ARG A 165 -5.34 -2.14 14.35
N ALA A 166 -4.12 -1.73 14.66
CA ALA A 166 -2.94 -2.56 14.49
C ALA A 166 -2.23 -2.74 15.84
N ALA A 167 -1.68 -3.93 16.06
CA ALA A 167 -0.85 -4.24 17.21
C ALA A 167 0.41 -4.95 16.70
N LEU A 168 1.55 -4.50 17.19
CA LEU A 168 2.84 -5.10 16.95
C LEU A 168 3.30 -5.81 18.21
N PHE A 169 3.74 -7.05 18.05
CA PHE A 169 4.39 -7.85 19.08
C PHE A 169 5.84 -8.09 18.65
N SER A 170 6.75 -7.97 19.57
CA SER A 170 8.19 -8.19 19.36
C SER A 170 8.78 -8.85 20.61
N ASN A 171 9.92 -9.51 20.46
CA ASN A 171 10.69 -10.01 21.60
C ASN A 171 11.56 -8.92 22.25
N ASP A 172 11.59 -7.71 21.69
CA ASP A 172 12.27 -6.59 22.30
C ASP A 172 11.58 -6.15 23.60
N ASP A 173 12.32 -6.08 24.71
CA ASP A 173 11.81 -5.53 25.98
C ASP A 173 11.73 -4.00 25.98
N ALA A 174 12.14 -3.35 24.87
CA ALA A 174 12.17 -1.89 24.75
C ALA A 174 10.78 -1.31 24.48
N ASP A 175 10.52 -0.11 25.00
CA ASP A 175 9.35 0.68 24.61
C ASP A 175 9.50 1.13 23.15
N LEU A 176 8.84 0.42 22.24
CA LEU A 176 8.90 0.66 20.81
C LEU A 176 8.38 2.05 20.42
N SER A 177 7.54 2.69 21.25
CA SER A 177 6.98 4.02 20.98
C SER A 177 8.02 5.14 20.96
N GLN A 178 9.18 4.93 21.60
CA GLN A 178 10.27 5.91 21.69
C GLN A 178 11.37 5.68 20.64
N THR A 179 11.20 4.72 19.74
CA THR A 179 12.21 4.41 18.73
C THR A 179 12.17 5.38 17.55
N PRO A 180 13.29 5.60 16.83
CA PRO A 180 13.27 6.37 15.59
C PRO A 180 12.28 5.82 14.55
N ALA A 181 12.14 4.49 14.48
CA ALA A 181 11.20 3.83 13.58
C ALA A 181 9.73 4.16 13.92
N ALA A 182 9.39 4.33 15.21
CA ALA A 182 8.06 4.78 15.61
C ALA A 182 7.79 6.23 15.19
N GLN A 183 8.81 7.10 15.25
CA GLN A 183 8.69 8.48 14.76
C GLN A 183 8.52 8.52 13.22
N GLU A 184 9.19 7.63 12.49
CA GLU A 184 8.99 7.47 11.05
C GLU A 184 7.57 6.99 10.73
N LEU A 185 7.05 6.00 11.48
CA LEU A 185 5.67 5.53 11.36
C LEU A 185 4.67 6.67 11.61
N GLU A 186 4.86 7.42 12.70
CA GLU A 186 3.99 8.56 13.03
C GLU A 186 3.99 9.60 11.91
N SER A 187 5.16 9.95 11.39
CA SER A 187 5.31 10.87 10.27
C SER A 187 4.62 10.35 8.99
N ALA A 188 4.73 9.05 8.71
CA ALA A 188 4.06 8.42 7.59
C ALA A 188 2.53 8.50 7.72
N LEU A 189 1.97 8.19 8.89
CA LEU A 189 0.54 8.24 9.17
C LEU A 189 -0.01 9.68 9.09
N GLN A 190 0.73 10.69 9.56
CA GLN A 190 0.39 12.10 9.39
C GLN A 190 0.24 12.47 7.91
N GLY A 191 1.10 11.93 7.06
CA GLY A 191 1.06 12.16 5.61
C GLY A 191 -0.09 11.45 4.89
N ARG A 192 -0.82 10.51 5.54
CA ARG A 192 -1.90 9.72 4.91
C ARG A 192 -3.28 10.39 4.96
N ASN A 193 -3.42 11.55 5.58
CA ASN A 193 -4.70 12.23 5.77
C ASN A 193 -5.76 11.33 6.46
N VAL A 194 -5.34 10.57 7.46
CA VAL A 194 -6.19 9.73 8.32
C VAL A 194 -6.14 10.24 9.75
N ALA A 195 -7.24 10.10 10.50
CA ALA A 195 -7.21 10.32 11.94
C ALA A 195 -6.59 9.07 12.60
N TYR A 196 -5.52 9.23 13.37
CA TYR A 196 -4.85 8.11 14.03
C TYR A 196 -4.58 8.41 15.52
N ARG A 197 -4.33 7.34 16.25
CA ARG A 197 -3.89 7.36 17.65
C ARG A 197 -2.91 6.19 17.83
N LEU A 198 -1.67 6.51 18.20
CA LEU A 198 -0.64 5.54 18.60
C LEU A 198 -0.68 5.30 20.09
#